data_24afd72d6810a063566eac6c41fbec93
#
_entry.id   24afd72d6810a063566eac6c41fbec93
#
_cell.length_a   1.000
_cell.length_b   1.000
_cell.length_c   1.000
_cell.angle_alpha   90.00
_cell.angle_beta   90.00
_cell.angle_gamma   90.00
#
_symmetry.space_group_name_H-M   'P 1'
#
loop_
_entity.id
_entity.type
_entity.pdbx_description
1 polymer ?
#
loop_
_entity_poly.entity_id
_entity_poly.type
_entity_poly.pdbx_seq_one_letter_code
_entity_poly.pdbx_strand_id
1 'polypeptide(L)'
;MKRRSKALLAITLLSPGLAFAACDVRSGSATAALVELYTSEGCSSCPPADKRLTGFSSATHAMDKVVPLSLHVDYWDDLGWKDPFAQAGFAERQRWLVNANGHKTVFTPHFFVSGKEVRDWRGDLAQELKRATAEPARANIRLRAEPAPSGTIAIAGSVSLPSPSIKGDVALFVAVTEDKLVSNISAGENRGVTLLHDHVVRELIGPIALQDGDTRLKRTVTVRRTWNAAELRVVAFVQDRLSGQVLQAAGASQCLA
;
A
#
# COMPACT_ATOMS: atom_id res chain seq x y z
N MET A 1 -32.15 -61.99 -31.69
CA MET A 1 -32.16 -61.07 -30.53
C MET A 1 -30.95 -60.18 -30.57
N LYS A 2 -31.09 -58.91 -31.00
CA LYS A 2 -29.97 -57.96 -31.09
C LYS A 2 -29.99 -57.07 -29.82
N ARG A 3 -28.97 -57.21 -28.94
CA ARG A 3 -28.78 -56.34 -27.75
C ARG A 3 -28.21 -55.00 -28.23
N ARG A 4 -28.97 -53.93 -28.01
CA ARG A 4 -28.49 -52.56 -28.22
C ARG A 4 -27.78 -52.08 -26.93
N SER A 5 -26.47 -51.95 -27.00
CA SER A 5 -25.68 -51.28 -25.92
C SER A 5 -25.94 -49.78 -25.98
N LYS A 6 -26.44 -49.22 -24.89
CA LYS A 6 -26.54 -47.77 -24.68
C LYS A 6 -25.24 -47.28 -24.09
N ALA A 7 -24.47 -46.53 -24.85
CA ALA A 7 -23.30 -45.80 -24.32
C ALA A 7 -23.78 -44.57 -23.56
N LEU A 8 -23.51 -44.51 -22.25
CA LEU A 8 -23.66 -43.30 -21.45
C LEU A 8 -22.49 -42.36 -21.73
N LEU A 9 -22.80 -41.21 -22.31
CA LEU A 9 -21.85 -40.12 -22.48
C LEU A 9 -21.74 -39.35 -21.14
N ALA A 10 -20.66 -39.50 -20.41
CA ALA A 10 -20.40 -38.71 -19.21
C ALA A 10 -19.92 -37.31 -19.63
N ILE A 11 -20.75 -36.31 -19.44
CA ILE A 11 -20.41 -34.89 -19.62
C ILE A 11 -19.69 -34.44 -18.35
N THR A 12 -18.36 -34.34 -18.37
CA THR A 12 -17.57 -33.67 -17.34
C THR A 12 -17.78 -32.17 -17.45
N LEU A 13 -18.56 -31.60 -16.55
CA LEU A 13 -18.67 -30.16 -16.33
C LEU A 13 -17.32 -29.66 -15.76
N LEU A 14 -16.47 -29.10 -16.63
CA LEU A 14 -15.36 -28.28 -16.17
C LEU A 14 -15.96 -26.98 -15.60
N SER A 15 -16.00 -26.86 -14.27
CA SER A 15 -16.23 -25.58 -13.62
C SER A 15 -15.09 -24.63 -14.00
N PRO A 16 -15.33 -23.44 -14.57
CA PRO A 16 -14.27 -22.45 -14.71
C PRO A 16 -13.85 -22.02 -13.31
N GLY A 17 -12.70 -22.50 -12.85
CA GLY A 17 -12.06 -21.95 -11.67
C GLY A 17 -11.85 -20.46 -11.92
N LEU A 18 -12.31 -19.60 -11.01
CA LEU A 18 -11.94 -18.18 -11.00
C LEU A 18 -10.42 -18.10 -10.94
N ALA A 19 -9.79 -17.86 -12.08
CA ALA A 19 -8.38 -17.61 -12.18
C ALA A 19 -8.14 -16.18 -11.68
N PHE A 20 -7.80 -16.04 -10.40
CA PHE A 20 -7.29 -14.77 -9.90
C PHE A 20 -6.06 -14.35 -10.72
N ALA A 21 -6.09 -13.14 -11.28
CA ALA A 21 -5.02 -12.68 -12.11
C ALA A 21 -3.81 -12.26 -11.26
N ALA A 22 -2.63 -12.68 -11.67
CA ALA A 22 -1.39 -12.15 -11.10
C ALA A 22 -1.22 -10.68 -11.48
N CYS A 23 -0.66 -9.86 -10.61
CA CYS A 23 -0.33 -8.48 -10.94
C CYS A 23 1.17 -8.22 -10.97
N ASP A 24 1.58 -7.39 -11.91
CA ASP A 24 2.95 -6.89 -12.02
C ASP A 24 3.04 -5.49 -11.43
N VAL A 25 3.97 -5.30 -10.48
CA VAL A 25 4.36 -4.01 -9.92
C VAL A 25 5.67 -3.61 -10.57
N ARG A 26 5.66 -2.57 -11.39
CA ARG A 26 6.83 -2.10 -12.13
C ARG A 26 6.97 -0.60 -11.99
N SER A 27 8.16 -0.15 -11.62
CA SER A 27 8.47 1.27 -11.59
C SER A 27 8.80 1.81 -12.98
N GLY A 28 8.44 3.08 -13.22
CA GLY A 28 8.85 3.83 -14.40
C GLY A 28 10.27 4.40 -14.30
N SER A 29 10.68 5.17 -15.32
CA SER A 29 11.95 5.89 -15.36
C SER A 29 11.96 7.19 -14.54
N ALA A 30 10.79 7.77 -14.27
CA ALA A 30 10.62 8.87 -13.33
C ALA A 30 10.22 8.33 -11.95
N THR A 31 10.47 9.09 -10.90
CA THR A 31 10.03 8.74 -9.54
C THR A 31 8.52 8.84 -9.44
N ALA A 32 7.86 7.80 -8.94
CA ALA A 32 6.50 7.90 -8.47
C ALA A 32 6.49 8.44 -7.03
N ALA A 33 5.61 9.40 -6.74
CA ALA A 33 5.48 9.98 -5.41
C ALA A 33 4.76 9.01 -4.48
N LEU A 34 5.43 8.51 -3.45
CA LEU A 34 4.78 7.81 -2.34
C LEU A 34 4.05 8.85 -1.47
N VAL A 35 2.75 8.67 -1.26
CA VAL A 35 1.95 9.50 -0.36
C VAL A 35 1.54 8.67 0.84
N GLU A 36 2.07 8.98 2.01
CA GLU A 36 1.68 8.34 3.26
C GLU A 36 0.78 9.29 4.04
N LEU A 37 -0.42 8.84 4.36
CA LEU A 37 -1.33 9.51 5.29
C LEU A 37 -1.39 8.71 6.58
N TYR A 38 -1.00 9.33 7.68
CA TYR A 38 -1.24 8.81 9.04
C TYR A 38 -2.57 9.36 9.54
N THR A 39 -3.52 8.47 9.81
CA THR A 39 -4.92 8.77 10.11
C THR A 39 -5.45 7.86 11.22
N SER A 40 -6.67 8.09 11.66
CA SER A 40 -7.43 7.20 12.56
C SER A 40 -8.92 7.45 12.43
N GLU A 41 -9.73 6.41 12.53
CA GLU A 41 -11.19 6.53 12.64
C GLU A 41 -11.64 7.27 13.91
N GLY A 42 -10.80 7.30 14.96
CA GLY A 42 -11.04 8.04 16.19
C GLY A 42 -10.86 9.56 16.07
N CYS A 43 -10.23 10.03 15.01
CA CYS A 43 -9.83 11.44 14.81
C CYS A 43 -10.87 12.19 13.96
N SER A 44 -11.57 13.17 14.52
CA SER A 44 -12.64 13.92 13.83
C SER A 44 -12.15 14.86 12.73
N SER A 45 -10.87 15.25 12.74
CA SER A 45 -10.25 16.05 11.68
C SER A 45 -9.69 15.22 10.52
N CYS A 46 -9.71 13.87 10.61
CA CYS A 46 -9.11 12.96 9.63
C CYS A 46 -9.97 12.72 8.37
N PRO A 47 -11.31 12.62 8.41
CA PRO A 47 -12.10 12.24 7.23
C PRO A 47 -11.90 13.10 5.99
N PRO A 48 -11.69 14.43 6.07
CA PRO A 48 -11.34 15.22 4.88
C PRO A 48 -9.99 14.86 4.24
N ALA A 49 -9.03 14.40 5.04
CA ALA A 49 -7.72 13.95 4.57
C ALA A 49 -7.81 12.56 3.93
N ASP A 50 -8.58 11.64 4.51
CA ASP A 50 -8.86 10.32 3.94
C ASP A 50 -9.54 10.46 2.57
N LYS A 51 -10.56 11.33 2.46
CA LYS A 51 -11.19 11.65 1.17
C LYS A 51 -10.21 12.23 0.15
N ARG A 52 -9.24 13.04 0.59
CA ARG A 52 -8.17 13.56 -0.29
C ARG A 52 -7.29 12.44 -0.80
N LEU A 53 -6.94 11.47 0.05
CA LEU A 53 -6.14 10.30 -0.32
C LEU A 53 -6.88 9.40 -1.32
N THR A 54 -8.16 9.09 -1.07
CA THR A 54 -9.05 8.36 -2.00
C THR A 54 -9.06 8.98 -3.39
N GLY A 55 -8.98 10.31 -3.49
CA GLY A 55 -8.93 11.02 -4.76
C GLY A 55 -7.74 10.64 -5.67
N PHE A 56 -6.69 10.02 -5.14
CA PHE A 56 -5.57 9.51 -5.93
C PHE A 56 -5.88 8.19 -6.65
N SER A 57 -7.00 7.53 -6.34
CA SER A 57 -7.47 6.32 -7.06
C SER A 57 -8.05 6.63 -8.44
N SER A 58 -8.34 7.91 -8.76
CA SER A 58 -8.97 8.28 -10.02
C SER A 58 -8.01 8.12 -11.20
N ALA A 59 -8.57 7.91 -12.41
CA ALA A 59 -7.82 7.76 -13.66
C ALA A 59 -6.89 8.95 -14.00
N THR A 60 -7.02 10.09 -13.30
CA THR A 60 -6.15 11.26 -13.45
C THR A 60 -4.81 11.12 -12.70
N HIS A 61 -4.71 10.15 -11.77
CA HIS A 61 -3.49 9.87 -11.00
C HIS A 61 -3.20 8.37 -11.14
N ALA A 62 -2.54 8.01 -12.25
CA ALA A 62 -2.11 6.63 -12.44
C ALA A 62 -1.10 6.22 -11.34
N MET A 63 -1.18 4.96 -10.87
CA MET A 63 -0.30 4.40 -9.83
C MET A 63 1.19 4.39 -10.23
N ASP A 64 1.49 4.70 -11.48
CA ASP A 64 2.85 4.93 -11.98
C ASP A 64 3.41 6.32 -11.61
N LYS A 65 2.57 7.26 -11.16
CA LYS A 65 2.96 8.62 -10.74
C LYS A 65 2.76 8.89 -9.26
N VAL A 66 1.66 8.38 -8.68
CA VAL A 66 1.32 8.62 -7.27
C VAL A 66 0.89 7.29 -6.64
N VAL A 67 1.56 6.93 -5.58
CA VAL A 67 1.34 5.68 -4.83
C VAL A 67 0.84 6.03 -3.43
N PRO A 68 -0.48 5.98 -3.16
CA PRO A 68 -1.05 6.33 -1.86
C PRO A 68 -1.04 5.16 -0.87
N LEU A 69 -0.82 5.48 0.41
CA LEU A 69 -0.92 4.58 1.56
C LEU A 69 -1.67 5.27 2.69
N SER A 70 -2.73 4.65 3.20
CA SER A 70 -3.43 5.02 4.43
C SER A 70 -2.92 4.15 5.59
N LEU A 71 -2.28 4.77 6.58
CA LEU A 71 -1.69 4.10 7.74
C LEU A 71 -2.44 4.54 8.99
N HIS A 72 -3.27 3.65 9.53
CA HIS A 72 -4.08 3.92 10.70
C HIS A 72 -3.27 3.73 11.97
N VAL A 73 -3.17 4.80 12.77
CA VAL A 73 -2.39 4.83 14.02
C VAL A 73 -3.26 4.47 15.22
N ASP A 74 -2.64 3.86 16.22
CA ASP A 74 -3.31 3.27 17.39
C ASP A 74 -3.45 4.22 18.61
N TYR A 75 -2.80 5.37 18.62
CA TYR A 75 -2.83 6.26 19.78
C TYR A 75 -4.15 7.03 19.98
N TRP A 76 -5.15 6.79 19.12
CA TRP A 76 -6.54 7.25 19.27
C TRP A 76 -7.46 6.18 19.87
N ASP A 77 -7.04 4.91 19.91
CA ASP A 77 -7.89 3.77 20.29
C ASP A 77 -8.49 3.86 21.69
N ASP A 78 -7.78 4.51 22.62
CA ASP A 78 -8.23 4.69 24.01
C ASP A 78 -9.20 5.88 24.18
N LEU A 79 -9.53 6.61 23.12
CA LEU A 79 -10.40 7.79 23.14
C LEU A 79 -11.86 7.48 22.74
N GLY A 80 -12.28 6.24 22.95
CA GLY A 80 -13.68 5.81 22.85
C GLY A 80 -14.03 5.00 21.60
N TRP A 81 -13.18 4.96 20.58
CA TRP A 81 -13.34 4.12 19.37
C TRP A 81 -12.03 3.41 19.07
N LYS A 82 -12.08 2.09 19.02
CA LYS A 82 -10.94 1.28 18.58
C LYS A 82 -10.98 1.09 17.07
N ASP A 83 -9.99 1.65 16.38
CA ASP A 83 -9.88 1.57 14.93
C ASP A 83 -9.44 0.15 14.50
N PRO A 84 -10.26 -0.59 13.71
CA PRO A 84 -9.95 -1.95 13.30
C PRO A 84 -8.76 -2.06 12.34
N PHE A 85 -8.29 -0.95 11.80
CA PHE A 85 -7.16 -0.88 10.89
C PHE A 85 -5.87 -0.41 11.56
N ALA A 86 -5.96 0.10 12.79
CA ALA A 86 -4.82 0.63 13.52
C ALA A 86 -3.76 -0.44 13.83
N GLN A 87 -2.51 -0.05 13.69
CA GLN A 87 -1.35 -0.89 14.02
C GLN A 87 -0.26 -0.04 14.69
N ALA A 88 0.28 -0.53 15.81
CA ALA A 88 1.34 0.16 16.55
C ALA A 88 2.58 0.47 15.69
N GLY A 89 2.92 -0.43 14.77
CA GLY A 89 4.04 -0.22 13.83
C GLY A 89 3.86 0.99 12.92
N PHE A 90 2.62 1.43 12.66
CA PHE A 90 2.38 2.64 11.86
C PHE A 90 2.64 3.92 12.68
N ALA A 91 2.27 3.94 13.95
CA ALA A 91 2.63 5.03 14.84
C ALA A 91 4.15 5.13 15.07
N GLU A 92 4.85 3.98 15.12
CA GLU A 92 6.32 3.93 15.17
C GLU A 92 6.97 4.48 13.89
N ARG A 93 6.46 4.06 12.71
CA ARG A 93 6.91 4.57 11.42
C ARG A 93 6.68 6.07 11.29
N GLN A 94 5.53 6.58 11.73
CA GLN A 94 5.24 8.01 11.76
C GLN A 94 6.28 8.77 12.59
N ARG A 95 6.53 8.32 13.83
CA ARG A 95 7.53 8.94 14.72
C ARG A 95 8.93 8.96 14.08
N TRP A 96 9.30 7.86 13.43
CA TRP A 96 10.57 7.79 12.72
C TRP A 96 10.65 8.81 11.58
N LEU A 97 9.62 8.94 10.73
CA LEU A 97 9.58 9.93 9.65
C LEU A 97 9.60 11.37 10.17
N VAL A 98 8.85 11.66 11.23
CA VAL A 98 8.87 12.98 11.90
C VAL A 98 10.29 13.33 12.34
N ASN A 99 10.99 12.40 12.98
CA ASN A 99 12.38 12.60 13.42
C ASN A 99 13.34 12.78 12.24
N ALA A 100 13.18 12.00 11.16
CA ALA A 100 13.99 12.14 9.93
C ALA A 100 13.80 13.50 9.25
N ASN A 101 12.64 14.15 9.45
CA ASN A 101 12.36 15.51 8.99
C ASN A 101 12.80 16.61 10.01
N GLY A 102 13.50 16.24 11.09
CA GLY A 102 13.98 17.18 12.10
C GLY A 102 12.91 17.69 13.05
N HIS A 103 11.74 17.05 13.09
CA HIS A 103 10.63 17.40 13.96
C HIS A 103 10.45 16.38 15.11
N LYS A 104 9.54 16.66 16.05
CA LYS A 104 9.29 15.81 17.22
C LYS A 104 7.79 15.51 17.45
N THR A 105 6.91 16.28 16.82
CA THR A 105 5.47 16.20 17.09
C THR A 105 4.77 15.33 16.07
N VAL A 106 4.11 14.27 16.53
CA VAL A 106 3.18 13.47 15.75
C VAL A 106 1.76 14.00 15.94
N PHE A 107 0.96 13.94 14.89
CA PHE A 107 -0.45 14.33 14.90
C PHE A 107 -1.19 13.62 13.77
N THR A 108 -2.52 13.68 13.76
CA THR A 108 -3.37 13.24 12.65
C THR A 108 -4.35 14.35 12.28
N PRO A 109 -4.74 14.44 11.00
CA PRO A 109 -4.16 13.73 9.86
C PRO A 109 -2.77 14.26 9.51
N HIS A 110 -1.83 13.39 9.14
CA HIS A 110 -0.44 13.76 8.87
C HIS A 110 0.04 13.18 7.55
N PHE A 111 0.42 14.04 6.60
CA PHE A 111 0.89 13.64 5.29
C PHE A 111 2.41 13.67 5.17
N PHE A 112 2.95 12.68 4.43
CA PHE A 112 4.31 12.68 3.90
C PHE A 112 4.28 12.38 2.40
N VAL A 113 5.08 13.10 1.63
CA VAL A 113 5.28 12.86 0.19
C VAL A 113 6.73 12.45 -0.04
N SER A 114 6.93 11.21 -0.47
CA SER A 114 8.26 10.62 -0.67
C SER A 114 9.20 10.81 0.53
N GLY A 115 8.65 10.68 1.75
CA GLY A 115 9.36 10.83 3.01
C GLY A 115 9.45 12.25 3.54
N LYS A 116 9.07 13.27 2.77
CA LYS A 116 9.03 14.66 3.21
C LYS A 116 7.71 14.98 3.89
N GLU A 117 7.76 15.56 5.09
CA GLU A 117 6.58 16.01 5.84
C GLU A 117 5.84 17.14 5.11
N VAL A 118 4.50 17.05 5.04
CA VAL A 118 3.61 18.06 4.46
C VAL A 118 2.61 18.50 5.52
N ARG A 119 2.91 19.59 6.21
CA ARG A 119 2.09 20.06 7.35
C ARG A 119 0.82 20.78 6.89
N ASP A 120 0.92 21.65 5.90
CA ASP A 120 -0.26 22.22 5.22
C ASP A 120 -0.62 21.39 3.99
N TRP A 121 -1.20 20.21 4.21
CA TRP A 121 -1.58 19.34 3.12
C TRP A 121 -2.68 19.92 2.22
N ARG A 122 -3.45 20.92 2.68
CA ARG A 122 -4.46 21.59 1.87
C ARG A 122 -3.84 22.53 0.84
N GLY A 123 -2.75 23.23 1.22
CA GLY A 123 -2.02 24.15 0.36
C GLY A 123 -0.89 23.51 -0.44
N ASP A 124 -0.04 22.70 0.25
CA ASP A 124 1.29 22.32 -0.28
C ASP A 124 1.34 20.96 -0.96
N LEU A 125 0.35 20.07 -0.73
CA LEU A 125 0.39 18.67 -1.20
C LEU A 125 0.61 18.57 -2.72
N ALA A 126 -0.08 19.41 -3.51
CA ALA A 126 0.04 19.38 -4.97
C ALA A 126 1.45 19.79 -5.45
N GLN A 127 2.05 20.76 -4.79
CA GLN A 127 3.42 21.21 -5.09
C GLN A 127 4.44 20.14 -4.74
N GLU A 128 4.32 19.48 -3.58
CA GLU A 128 5.23 18.41 -3.17
C GLU A 128 5.10 17.17 -4.08
N LEU A 129 3.90 16.83 -4.54
CA LEU A 129 3.70 15.78 -5.54
C LEU A 129 4.43 16.12 -6.86
N LYS A 130 4.26 17.34 -7.35
CA LYS A 130 4.93 17.80 -8.56
C LYS A 130 6.46 17.75 -8.42
N ARG A 131 6.98 18.16 -7.26
CA ARG A 131 8.42 18.09 -6.95
C ARG A 131 8.92 16.64 -6.95
N ALA A 132 8.25 15.74 -6.23
CA ALA A 132 8.67 14.35 -6.11
C ALA A 132 8.65 13.62 -7.47
N THR A 133 7.64 13.87 -8.31
CA THR A 133 7.51 13.24 -9.63
C THR A 133 8.39 13.84 -10.72
N ALA A 134 9.02 15.00 -10.48
CA ALA A 134 10.00 15.59 -11.39
C ALA A 134 11.39 14.97 -11.25
N GLU A 135 11.66 14.25 -10.16
CA GLU A 135 12.96 13.61 -9.92
C GLU A 135 13.10 12.32 -10.75
N PRO A 136 14.31 12.05 -11.28
CA PRO A 136 14.59 10.77 -11.92
C PRO A 136 14.53 9.63 -10.91
N ALA A 137 14.10 8.47 -11.36
CA ALA A 137 14.08 7.27 -10.52
C ALA A 137 15.50 6.86 -10.11
N ARG A 138 15.69 6.61 -8.82
CA ARG A 138 16.97 6.15 -8.25
C ARG A 138 16.95 4.69 -7.80
N ALA A 139 15.86 3.99 -8.08
CA ALA A 139 15.73 2.54 -7.91
C ALA A 139 14.80 1.99 -9.00
N ASN A 140 15.00 0.72 -9.37
CA ASN A 140 14.09 0.00 -10.24
C ASN A 140 13.41 -1.10 -9.44
N ILE A 141 12.08 -1.15 -9.50
CA ILE A 141 11.25 -2.14 -8.81
C ILE A 141 10.55 -2.99 -9.85
N ARG A 142 10.65 -4.32 -9.72
CA ARG A 142 9.93 -5.30 -10.54
C ARG A 142 9.47 -6.43 -9.64
N LEU A 143 8.21 -6.41 -9.24
CA LEU A 143 7.59 -7.46 -8.44
C LEU A 143 6.40 -8.03 -9.19
N ARG A 144 6.11 -9.30 -8.91
CA ARG A 144 4.91 -10.01 -9.30
C ARG A 144 4.23 -10.51 -8.05
N ALA A 145 2.95 -10.24 -7.91
CA ALA A 145 2.12 -10.78 -6.86
C ALA A 145 1.04 -11.67 -7.48
N GLU A 146 0.82 -12.84 -6.88
CA GLU A 146 -0.17 -13.80 -7.36
C GLU A 146 -0.81 -14.54 -6.19
N PRO A 147 -2.08 -14.92 -6.33
CA PRO A 147 -2.73 -15.79 -5.37
C PRO A 147 -1.96 -17.10 -5.26
N ALA A 148 -1.83 -17.59 -4.04
CA ALA A 148 -1.13 -18.82 -3.73
C ALA A 148 -2.00 -19.71 -2.84
N PRO A 149 -1.67 -21.02 -2.70
CA PRO A 149 -2.44 -21.94 -1.89
C PRO A 149 -2.67 -21.44 -0.46
N SER A 150 -3.71 -21.96 0.19
CA SER A 150 -4.04 -21.71 1.61
C SER A 150 -4.41 -20.24 1.92
N GLY A 151 -4.97 -19.50 0.93
CA GLY A 151 -5.40 -18.12 1.14
C GLY A 151 -4.22 -17.17 1.36
N THR A 152 -3.17 -17.34 0.59
CA THR A 152 -1.98 -16.49 0.66
C THR A 152 -1.74 -15.76 -0.67
N ILE A 153 -0.89 -14.73 -0.63
CA ILE A 153 -0.37 -14.02 -1.80
C ILE A 153 1.13 -14.28 -1.84
N ALA A 154 1.62 -14.83 -2.94
CA ALA A 154 3.04 -14.93 -3.21
C ALA A 154 3.53 -13.66 -3.90
N ILE A 155 4.56 -13.02 -3.36
CA ILE A 155 5.19 -11.81 -3.91
C ILE A 155 6.64 -12.15 -4.21
N ALA A 156 7.04 -12.02 -5.46
CA ALA A 156 8.40 -12.31 -5.90
C ALA A 156 8.90 -11.28 -6.92
N GLY A 157 10.21 -11.07 -6.99
CA GLY A 157 10.81 -10.18 -7.98
C GLY A 157 12.18 -9.67 -7.60
N SER A 158 12.55 -8.51 -8.13
CA SER A 158 13.84 -7.89 -7.86
C SER A 158 13.75 -6.38 -7.75
N VAL A 159 14.70 -5.82 -7.03
CA VAL A 159 14.96 -4.39 -6.91
C VAL A 159 16.42 -4.12 -7.19
N SER A 160 16.71 -3.14 -8.04
CA SER A 160 18.07 -2.71 -8.33
C SER A 160 18.25 -1.21 -8.13
N LEU A 161 19.47 -0.83 -7.72
CA LEU A 161 19.91 0.55 -7.63
C LEU A 161 20.78 0.84 -8.87
N PRO A 162 20.38 1.77 -9.76
CA PRO A 162 21.09 2.01 -11.01
C PRO A 162 22.46 2.66 -10.82
N SER A 163 22.75 3.19 -9.64
CA SER A 163 24.02 3.82 -9.31
C SER A 163 24.64 3.24 -8.05
N PRO A 164 25.89 2.77 -8.08
CA PRO A 164 26.62 2.33 -6.89
C PRO A 164 26.93 3.48 -5.93
N SER A 165 26.69 4.73 -6.32
CA SER A 165 26.91 5.90 -5.49
C SER A 165 25.79 6.19 -4.48
N ILE A 166 24.72 5.40 -4.47
CA ILE A 166 23.71 5.50 -3.42
C ILE A 166 24.29 4.89 -2.15
N LYS A 167 25.06 5.70 -1.44
CA LYS A 167 25.58 5.36 -0.11
C LYS A 167 24.49 5.69 0.90
N GLY A 168 23.97 4.69 1.58
CA GLY A 168 22.96 4.89 2.60
C GLY A 168 22.41 3.55 3.10
N ASP A 169 21.65 3.61 4.16
CA ASP A 169 20.88 2.47 4.68
C ASP A 169 19.56 2.36 3.88
N VAL A 170 19.68 1.87 2.63
CA VAL A 170 18.55 1.78 1.69
C VAL A 170 17.84 0.45 1.86
N ALA A 171 16.54 0.50 1.98
CA ALA A 171 15.71 -0.68 2.14
C ALA A 171 14.48 -0.67 1.22
N LEU A 172 14.05 -1.87 0.85
CA LEU A 172 12.77 -2.13 0.22
C LEU A 172 11.69 -2.31 1.28
N PHE A 173 10.54 -1.72 1.02
CA PHE A 173 9.29 -1.98 1.71
C PHE A 173 8.24 -2.48 0.72
N VAL A 174 7.37 -3.39 1.16
CA VAL A 174 6.22 -3.87 0.39
C VAL A 174 4.99 -3.77 1.25
N ALA A 175 3.94 -3.13 0.74
CA ALA A 175 2.66 -3.03 1.41
C ALA A 175 1.59 -3.82 0.65
N VAL A 176 0.70 -4.49 1.39
CA VAL A 176 -0.59 -4.95 0.88
C VAL A 176 -1.62 -3.97 1.38
N THR A 177 -2.36 -3.36 0.45
CA THR A 177 -3.42 -2.40 0.77
C THR A 177 -4.78 -2.94 0.37
N GLU A 178 -5.84 -2.42 0.98
CA GLU A 178 -7.22 -2.76 0.67
C GLU A 178 -8.03 -1.49 0.42
N ASP A 179 -8.86 -1.52 -0.62
CA ASP A 179 -9.75 -0.42 -0.99
C ASP A 179 -11.20 -0.73 -0.59
N LYS A 180 -12.07 0.29 -0.71
CA LYS A 180 -13.53 0.21 -0.53
C LYS A 180 -13.96 -0.32 0.85
N LEU A 181 -13.18 -0.02 1.87
CA LEU A 181 -13.55 -0.35 3.24
C LEU A 181 -14.60 0.62 3.77
N VAL A 182 -15.54 0.11 4.54
CA VAL A 182 -16.65 0.87 5.12
C VAL A 182 -16.72 0.60 6.60
N SER A 183 -16.70 1.66 7.42
CA SER A 183 -16.84 1.58 8.87
C SER A 183 -18.00 2.44 9.37
N ASN A 184 -18.87 1.84 10.17
CA ASN A 184 -19.94 2.56 10.87
C ASN A 184 -19.51 2.84 12.30
N ILE A 185 -19.18 4.09 12.59
CA ILE A 185 -18.56 4.50 13.86
C ILE A 185 -19.63 4.63 14.94
N SER A 186 -19.54 3.83 16.00
CA SER A 186 -20.54 3.81 17.07
C SER A 186 -20.15 4.60 18.32
N ALA A 187 -18.89 5.04 18.43
CA ALA A 187 -18.37 5.77 19.60
C ALA A 187 -17.24 6.73 19.21
N GLY A 188 -16.68 7.45 20.19
CA GLY A 188 -15.60 8.42 19.97
C GLY A 188 -16.06 9.69 19.24
N GLU A 189 -15.10 10.49 18.74
CA GLU A 189 -15.36 11.78 18.10
C GLU A 189 -16.18 11.70 16.81
N ASN A 190 -16.04 10.60 16.05
CA ASN A 190 -16.77 10.36 14.80
C ASN A 190 -18.05 9.55 14.99
N ARG A 191 -18.60 9.46 16.21
CA ARG A 191 -19.82 8.69 16.49
C ARG A 191 -20.96 9.04 15.53
N GLY A 192 -21.57 8.01 14.94
CA GLY A 192 -22.71 8.14 14.02
C GLY A 192 -22.32 8.42 12.57
N VAL A 193 -21.02 8.53 12.27
CA VAL A 193 -20.52 8.73 10.92
C VAL A 193 -20.25 7.37 10.25
N THR A 194 -20.54 7.25 8.95
CA THR A 194 -20.04 6.16 8.11
C THR A 194 -18.80 6.65 7.38
N LEU A 195 -17.66 6.02 7.62
CA LEU A 195 -16.38 6.33 6.98
C LEU A 195 -16.11 5.38 5.83
N LEU A 196 -15.55 5.91 4.75
CA LEU A 196 -15.09 5.16 3.58
C LEU A 196 -13.59 5.31 3.47
N HIS A 197 -12.89 4.19 3.28
CA HIS A 197 -11.43 4.18 3.22
C HIS A 197 -10.93 3.44 1.98
N ASP A 198 -9.91 3.99 1.36
CA ASP A 198 -9.13 3.39 0.29
C ASP A 198 -7.64 3.39 0.66
N HIS A 199 -6.87 2.52 0.01
CA HIS A 199 -5.42 2.41 0.20
C HIS A 199 -4.99 2.05 1.62
N VAL A 200 -5.88 1.44 2.42
CA VAL A 200 -5.60 1.07 3.81
C VAL A 200 -4.53 -0.01 3.85
N VAL A 201 -3.41 0.27 4.50
CA VAL A 201 -2.33 -0.70 4.65
C VAL A 201 -2.77 -1.81 5.61
N ARG A 202 -2.87 -3.02 5.08
CA ARG A 202 -3.23 -4.22 5.85
C ARG A 202 -1.99 -4.95 6.37
N GLU A 203 -0.90 -4.91 5.58
CA GLU A 203 0.40 -5.50 5.92
C GLU A 203 1.49 -4.60 5.36
N LEU A 204 2.51 -4.31 6.15
CA LEU A 204 3.73 -3.62 5.72
C LEU A 204 4.94 -4.48 6.04
N ILE A 205 5.61 -4.93 4.99
CA ILE A 205 6.80 -5.79 5.05
C ILE A 205 8.03 -4.93 4.86
N GLY A 206 8.97 -5.04 5.73
CA GLY A 206 10.23 -4.29 5.68
C GLY A 206 10.65 -3.77 7.05
N PRO A 207 11.83 -3.16 7.14
CA PRO A 207 12.80 -2.92 6.05
C PRO A 207 13.46 -4.22 5.56
N ILE A 208 13.61 -4.36 4.24
CA ILE A 208 14.40 -5.41 3.60
C ILE A 208 15.65 -4.75 3.03
N ALA A 209 16.81 -5.04 3.63
CA ALA A 209 18.07 -4.46 3.20
C ALA A 209 18.36 -4.78 1.73
N LEU A 210 18.77 -3.78 0.97
CA LEU A 210 19.21 -3.95 -0.41
C LEU A 210 20.71 -4.26 -0.44
N GLN A 211 21.07 -5.18 -1.34
CA GLN A 211 22.46 -5.54 -1.62
C GLN A 211 22.94 -4.78 -2.86
N ASP A 212 24.26 -4.72 -3.05
CA ASP A 212 24.82 -4.20 -4.30
C ASP A 212 24.33 -5.04 -5.49
N GLY A 213 23.87 -4.35 -6.53
CA GLY A 213 23.25 -4.96 -7.71
C GLY A 213 21.75 -5.27 -7.52
N ASP A 214 21.34 -6.43 -7.99
CA ASP A 214 19.93 -6.87 -7.94
C ASP A 214 19.64 -7.63 -6.64
N THR A 215 18.80 -7.05 -5.79
CA THR A 215 18.23 -7.74 -4.63
C THR A 215 16.97 -8.49 -5.02
N ARG A 216 16.95 -9.80 -4.84
CA ARG A 216 15.77 -10.64 -5.08
C ARG A 216 14.89 -10.71 -3.84
N LEU A 217 13.58 -10.62 -4.07
CA LEU A 217 12.54 -10.78 -3.04
C LEU A 217 11.73 -12.04 -3.33
N LYS A 218 11.42 -12.77 -2.27
CA LYS A 218 10.35 -13.78 -2.25
C LYS A 218 9.69 -13.72 -0.88
N ARG A 219 8.39 -13.42 -0.85
CA ARG A 219 7.59 -13.34 0.38
C ARG A 219 6.22 -13.95 0.14
N THR A 220 5.59 -14.37 1.23
CA THR A 220 4.21 -14.85 1.23
C THR A 220 3.45 -14.07 2.31
N VAL A 221 2.29 -13.55 1.95
CA VAL A 221 1.38 -12.82 2.85
C VAL A 221 0.12 -13.63 3.04
N THR A 222 -0.30 -13.83 4.28
CA THR A 222 -1.56 -14.51 4.59
C THR A 222 -2.71 -13.51 4.44
N VAL A 223 -3.66 -13.82 3.56
CA VAL A 223 -4.90 -13.03 3.42
C VAL A 223 -5.82 -13.41 4.57
N ARG A 224 -6.13 -12.46 5.43
CA ARG A 224 -7.06 -12.68 6.54
C ARG A 224 -8.47 -12.81 6.02
N ARG A 225 -9.32 -13.59 6.68
CA ARG A 225 -10.73 -13.82 6.26
C ARG A 225 -11.58 -12.54 6.21
N THR A 226 -11.15 -11.51 6.92
CA THR A 226 -11.80 -10.18 6.94
C THR A 226 -11.39 -9.27 5.79
N TRP A 227 -10.42 -9.68 4.95
CA TRP A 227 -9.96 -8.91 3.80
C TRP A 227 -10.73 -9.33 2.55
N ASN A 228 -11.11 -8.35 1.73
CA ASN A 228 -11.68 -8.60 0.41
C ASN A 228 -10.56 -8.76 -0.61
N ALA A 229 -10.29 -9.99 -1.04
CA ALA A 229 -9.20 -10.29 -1.96
C ALA A 229 -9.28 -9.50 -3.28
N ALA A 230 -10.50 -9.20 -3.78
CA ALA A 230 -10.70 -8.44 -5.01
C ALA A 230 -10.31 -6.95 -4.89
N GLU A 231 -10.23 -6.43 -3.67
CA GLU A 231 -9.87 -5.03 -3.40
C GLU A 231 -8.43 -4.88 -2.89
N LEU A 232 -7.66 -5.99 -2.84
CA LEU A 232 -6.27 -5.95 -2.42
C LEU A 232 -5.36 -5.46 -3.56
N ARG A 233 -4.37 -4.68 -3.19
CA ARG A 233 -3.29 -4.20 -4.06
C ARG A 233 -1.94 -4.44 -3.42
N VAL A 234 -0.90 -4.51 -4.25
CA VAL A 234 0.49 -4.58 -3.79
C VAL A 234 1.22 -3.32 -4.22
N VAL A 235 1.86 -2.70 -3.26
CA VAL A 235 2.70 -1.51 -3.41
C VAL A 235 4.10 -1.84 -2.94
N ALA A 236 5.11 -1.30 -3.61
CA ALA A 236 6.49 -1.41 -3.16
C ALA A 236 7.19 -0.05 -3.25
N PHE A 237 8.10 0.21 -2.33
CA PHE A 237 8.92 1.42 -2.37
C PHE A 237 10.30 1.19 -1.79
N VAL A 238 11.25 1.92 -2.31
CA VAL A 238 12.65 1.91 -1.87
C VAL A 238 12.92 3.22 -1.14
N GLN A 239 13.43 3.13 0.08
CA GLN A 239 13.60 4.27 0.99
C GLN A 239 14.98 4.27 1.63
N ASP A 240 15.61 5.41 1.69
CA ASP A 240 16.78 5.67 2.51
C ASP A 240 16.34 5.83 3.98
N ARG A 241 16.79 4.95 4.84
CA ARG A 241 16.40 4.90 6.24
C ARG A 241 17.06 5.95 7.13
N LEU A 242 18.10 6.61 6.63
CA LEU A 242 18.76 7.72 7.36
C LEU A 242 18.01 9.03 7.14
N SER A 243 17.66 9.33 5.89
CA SER A 243 17.01 10.60 5.53
C SER A 243 15.48 10.52 5.46
N GLY A 244 14.91 9.31 5.39
CA GLY A 244 13.50 9.11 5.11
C GLY A 244 13.11 9.27 3.64
N GLN A 245 14.03 9.69 2.75
CA GLN A 245 13.73 9.94 1.34
C GLN A 245 13.37 8.65 0.60
N VAL A 246 12.24 8.66 -0.12
CA VAL A 246 11.84 7.58 -1.03
C VAL A 246 12.55 7.78 -2.38
N LEU A 247 13.25 6.74 -2.81
CA LEU A 247 14.03 6.75 -4.06
C LEU A 247 13.19 6.34 -5.27
N GLN A 248 12.16 5.53 -5.03
CA GLN A 248 11.18 5.08 -6.02
C GLN A 248 10.02 4.40 -5.30
N ALA A 249 8.83 4.53 -5.88
CA ALA A 249 7.66 3.75 -5.50
C ALA A 249 7.00 3.14 -6.75
N ALA A 250 6.23 2.07 -6.55
CA ALA A 250 5.44 1.44 -7.59
C ALA A 250 4.24 0.73 -6.98
N GLY A 251 3.12 0.74 -7.68
CA GLY A 251 1.93 0.01 -7.29
C GLY A 251 1.24 -0.57 -8.53
N ALA A 252 0.51 -1.68 -8.36
CA ALA A 252 -0.35 -2.19 -9.40
C ALA A 252 -1.75 -1.60 -9.26
N SER A 253 -2.36 -1.20 -10.38
CA SER A 253 -3.70 -0.58 -10.39
C SER A 253 -4.82 -1.55 -10.03
N GLN A 254 -4.65 -2.83 -10.32
CA GLN A 254 -5.56 -3.92 -9.92
C GLN A 254 -4.72 -5.18 -9.70
N CYS A 255 -4.86 -5.77 -8.53
CA CYS A 255 -4.21 -7.03 -8.17
C CYS A 255 -5.26 -7.99 -7.64
N LEU A 256 -5.13 -9.25 -8.00
CA LEU A 256 -5.81 -10.36 -7.32
C LEU A 256 -7.33 -10.47 -7.52
N ALA A 257 -7.89 -9.67 -8.44
CA ALA A 257 -9.31 -9.78 -8.84
C ALA A 257 -9.55 -10.92 -9.85
#